data_a29ab414e870dd482b6c364a9aea7013
#
_entry.id   a29ab414e870dd482b6c364a9aea7013
#
_cell.length_a   1.000
_cell.length_b   1.000
_cell.length_c   1.000
_cell.angle_alpha   90.00
_cell.angle_beta   90.00
_cell.angle_gamma   90.00
#
_symmetry.space_group_name_H-M   'P 1'
#
loop_
_entity.id
_entity.type
_entity.pdbx_description
1 polymer ?
#
loop_
_entity_poly.entity_id
_entity_poly.type
_entity_poly.pdbx_seq_one_letter_code
_entity_poly.pdbx_strand_id
1 'polypeptide(L)'
;MDIPENETSPFDQAAMAVVVLGNQLMEQDKEVDAWDVASGLLAGAIQFWLFTHQPCGDAFCESCTEVSTAEQRMKLLNDELREFAQESDYYHNPTDSNAGRA
;
A
#
# COMPACT_ATOMS: atom_id res chain seq x y z
N MET A 1 -22.04 -4.46 -22.90
CA MET A 1 -20.97 -3.55 -23.23
C MET A 1 -19.84 -3.65 -22.24
N ASP A 2 -18.65 -3.66 -22.74
CA ASP A 2 -17.51 -3.79 -21.88
C ASP A 2 -17.22 -2.50 -21.14
N ILE A 3 -16.78 -2.64 -19.90
CA ILE A 3 -16.29 -1.51 -19.18
C ILE A 3 -14.92 -1.18 -19.74
N PRO A 4 -14.74 0.02 -20.27
CA PRO A 4 -13.43 0.39 -20.81
C PRO A 4 -12.36 0.30 -19.74
N GLU A 5 -11.20 -0.16 -20.14
CA GLU A 5 -10.10 -0.27 -19.19
C GLU A 5 -9.73 1.09 -18.59
N ASN A 6 -9.97 2.15 -19.33
CA ASN A 6 -9.64 3.48 -18.84
C ASN A 6 -10.58 3.95 -17.73
N GLU A 7 -11.65 3.21 -17.44
CA GLU A 7 -12.49 3.54 -16.30
C GLU A 7 -11.91 3.02 -14.99
N THR A 8 -10.97 2.10 -15.05
CA THR A 8 -10.30 1.60 -13.87
C THR A 8 -8.98 2.35 -13.72
N SER A 9 -8.84 3.05 -12.60
CA SER A 9 -7.64 3.86 -12.40
C SER A 9 -6.42 2.97 -12.20
N PRO A 10 -5.24 3.48 -12.49
CA PRO A 10 -4.00 2.74 -12.18
C PRO A 10 -3.91 2.36 -10.72
N PHE A 11 -4.42 3.23 -9.84
CA PHE A 11 -4.45 2.93 -8.40
C PHE A 11 -5.26 1.65 -8.14
N ASP A 12 -6.47 1.59 -8.68
CA ASP A 12 -7.33 0.44 -8.46
C ASP A 12 -6.76 -0.81 -9.08
N GLN A 13 -6.18 -0.70 -10.26
CA GLN A 13 -5.57 -1.84 -10.93
C GLN A 13 -4.43 -2.42 -10.10
N ALA A 14 -3.58 -1.54 -9.56
CA ALA A 14 -2.44 -1.99 -8.77
C ALA A 14 -2.91 -2.63 -7.47
N ALA A 15 -3.89 -2.02 -6.81
CA ALA A 15 -4.39 -2.56 -5.56
C ALA A 15 -5.00 -3.94 -5.75
N MET A 16 -5.78 -4.10 -6.81
CA MET A 16 -6.39 -5.41 -7.10
C MET A 16 -5.32 -6.44 -7.45
N ALA A 17 -4.30 -6.04 -8.19
CA ALA A 17 -3.24 -6.96 -8.58
C ALA A 17 -2.50 -7.50 -7.36
N VAL A 18 -2.27 -6.65 -6.36
CA VAL A 18 -1.61 -7.08 -5.14
C VAL A 18 -2.45 -8.12 -4.39
N VAL A 19 -3.75 -7.89 -4.29
CA VAL A 19 -4.62 -8.84 -3.60
C VAL A 19 -4.65 -10.17 -4.35
N VAL A 20 -4.75 -10.12 -5.68
CA VAL A 20 -4.73 -11.35 -6.48
C VAL A 20 -3.42 -12.09 -6.28
N LEU A 21 -2.30 -11.38 -6.30
CA LEU A 21 -1.00 -12.01 -6.11
C LEU A 21 -0.92 -12.68 -4.74
N GLY A 22 -1.39 -12.00 -3.70
CA GLY A 22 -1.40 -12.60 -2.37
C GLY A 22 -2.19 -13.88 -2.32
N ASN A 23 -3.37 -13.88 -2.91
CA ASN A 23 -4.21 -15.07 -2.96
C ASN A 23 -3.53 -16.20 -3.72
N GLN A 24 -2.87 -15.88 -4.83
CA GLN A 24 -2.17 -16.89 -5.62
C GLN A 24 -1.02 -17.53 -4.82
N LEU A 25 -0.27 -16.70 -4.11
CA LEU A 25 0.85 -17.21 -3.33
C LEU A 25 0.36 -18.14 -2.23
N MET A 26 -0.76 -17.81 -1.61
CA MET A 26 -1.32 -18.66 -0.57
C MET A 26 -1.88 -19.95 -1.11
N GLU A 27 -2.39 -19.93 -2.34
CA GLU A 27 -2.91 -21.15 -2.97
C GLU A 27 -1.82 -22.07 -3.44
N GLN A 28 -0.67 -21.53 -3.83
CA GLN A 28 0.44 -22.33 -4.32
C GLN A 28 1.05 -23.21 -3.24
N ASP A 29 1.03 -22.75 -2.00
CA ASP A 29 1.63 -23.47 -0.88
C ASP A 29 0.70 -23.36 0.31
N LYS A 30 0.02 -24.44 0.62
CA LYS A 30 -0.96 -24.44 1.70
C LYS A 30 -0.33 -24.27 3.07
N GLU A 31 0.95 -24.49 3.17
CA GLU A 31 1.64 -24.34 4.45
C GLU A 31 2.28 -22.98 4.63
N VAL A 32 2.14 -22.11 3.65
CA VAL A 32 2.74 -20.79 3.75
C VAL A 32 2.04 -19.97 4.84
N ASP A 33 2.84 -19.18 5.54
CA ASP A 33 2.33 -18.29 6.57
C ASP A 33 1.72 -17.05 5.91
N ALA A 34 0.42 -16.86 6.12
CA ALA A 34 -0.29 -15.73 5.51
C ALA A 34 0.31 -14.39 5.96
N TRP A 35 0.75 -14.30 7.21
CA TRP A 35 1.35 -13.06 7.70
C TRP A 35 2.64 -12.74 6.96
N ASP A 36 3.41 -13.79 6.67
CA ASP A 36 4.66 -13.62 5.92
C ASP A 36 4.39 -13.11 4.52
N VAL A 37 3.39 -13.68 3.86
CA VAL A 37 3.00 -13.23 2.53
C VAL A 37 2.57 -11.76 2.58
N ALA A 38 1.75 -11.42 3.55
CA ALA A 38 1.26 -10.04 3.68
C ALA A 38 2.42 -9.07 3.91
N SER A 39 3.35 -9.43 4.78
CA SER A 39 4.50 -8.57 5.05
C SER A 39 5.37 -8.40 3.82
N GLY A 40 5.54 -9.48 3.06
CA GLY A 40 6.32 -9.42 1.83
C GLY A 40 5.69 -8.53 0.79
N LEU A 41 4.37 -8.63 0.62
CA LEU A 41 3.66 -7.77 -0.32
C LEU A 41 3.79 -6.31 0.08
N LEU A 42 3.65 -6.04 1.37
CA LEU A 42 3.79 -4.68 1.88
C LEU A 42 5.21 -4.16 1.64
N ALA A 43 6.20 -4.98 1.94
CA ALA A 43 7.60 -4.57 1.74
C ALA A 43 7.87 -4.23 0.28
N GLY A 44 7.36 -5.07 -0.64
CA GLY A 44 7.53 -4.81 -2.06
C GLY A 44 6.82 -3.55 -2.50
N ALA A 45 5.61 -3.33 -2.00
CA ALA A 45 4.86 -2.12 -2.34
C ALA A 45 5.58 -0.87 -1.84
N ILE A 46 6.12 -0.93 -0.62
CA ILE A 46 6.85 0.21 -0.07
C ILE A 46 8.10 0.49 -0.90
N GLN A 47 8.80 -0.57 -1.29
CA GLN A 47 9.99 -0.38 -2.11
C GLN A 47 9.67 0.31 -3.42
N PHE A 48 8.60 -0.12 -4.08
CA PHE A 48 8.19 0.51 -5.34
C PHE A 48 7.74 1.96 -5.09
N TRP A 49 7.00 2.19 -4.01
CA TRP A 49 6.54 3.53 -3.66
C TRP A 49 7.74 4.46 -3.46
N LEU A 50 8.74 4.02 -2.71
CA LEU A 50 9.92 4.83 -2.47
C LEU A 50 10.71 5.06 -3.76
N PHE A 51 10.77 4.04 -4.62
CA PHE A 51 11.44 4.19 -5.91
C PHE A 51 10.80 5.29 -6.75
N THR A 52 9.47 5.36 -6.74
CA THR A 52 8.76 6.35 -7.55
C THR A 52 8.71 7.73 -6.92
N HIS A 53 9.04 7.85 -5.65
CA HIS A 53 8.96 9.13 -4.93
C HIS A 53 10.34 9.69 -4.63
N GLN A 54 11.31 9.40 -5.47
CA GLN A 54 12.64 9.98 -5.33
C GLN A 54 12.67 11.39 -5.89
N PRO A 55 13.43 12.31 -5.27
CA PRO A 55 13.57 13.65 -5.83
C PRO A 55 14.40 13.61 -7.09
N CYS A 56 14.23 14.64 -7.93
CA CYS A 56 14.90 14.68 -9.22
C CYS A 56 16.36 15.11 -9.13
N GLY A 57 16.83 15.50 -7.96
CA GLY A 57 18.21 15.94 -7.77
C GLY A 57 18.39 17.44 -7.90
N ASP A 58 17.39 18.17 -8.37
CA ASP A 58 17.45 19.62 -8.44
C ASP A 58 16.98 20.20 -7.11
N ALA A 59 17.89 20.88 -6.40
CA ALA A 59 17.58 21.40 -5.07
C ALA A 59 16.47 22.44 -5.09
N PHE A 60 16.20 23.04 -6.25
CA PHE A 60 15.19 24.08 -6.38
C PHE A 60 13.90 23.58 -7.01
N CYS A 61 13.76 22.29 -7.21
CA CYS A 61 12.55 21.73 -7.81
C CYS A 61 11.41 21.78 -6.82
N GLU A 62 10.39 22.57 -7.11
CA GLU A 62 9.25 22.72 -6.21
C GLU A 62 8.39 21.47 -6.15
N SER A 63 8.32 20.72 -7.25
CA SER A 63 7.52 19.51 -7.24
C SER A 63 8.13 18.40 -6.40
N CYS A 64 9.41 18.50 -6.05
CA CYS A 64 10.07 17.50 -5.24
C CYS A 64 10.16 17.89 -3.77
N THR A 65 9.56 19.02 -3.39
CA THR A 65 9.70 19.54 -2.04
C THR A 65 9.29 18.53 -0.98
N GLU A 66 8.21 17.81 -1.22
CA GLU A 66 7.66 16.89 -0.22
C GLU A 66 8.43 15.57 -0.15
N VAL A 67 9.34 15.32 -1.08
CA VAL A 67 10.10 14.06 -1.11
C VAL A 67 11.60 14.29 -1.10
N SER A 68 12.04 15.49 -0.73
CA SER A 68 13.47 15.85 -0.82
C SER A 68 14.35 15.10 0.15
N THR A 69 13.83 14.75 1.32
CA THR A 69 14.60 14.05 2.33
C THR A 69 13.94 12.73 2.68
N ALA A 70 14.73 11.84 3.29
CA ALA A 70 14.19 10.57 3.75
C ALA A 70 13.07 10.78 4.76
N GLU A 71 13.20 11.78 5.63
CA GLU A 71 12.17 12.05 6.62
C GLU A 71 10.88 12.53 5.96
N GLN A 72 11.00 13.36 4.95
CA GLN A 72 9.82 13.83 4.23
C GLN A 72 9.14 12.70 3.48
N ARG A 73 9.94 11.84 2.85
CA ARG A 73 9.37 10.68 2.17
C ARG A 73 8.66 9.76 3.14
N MET A 74 9.25 9.55 4.31
CA MET A 74 8.61 8.70 5.32
C MET A 74 7.31 9.32 5.84
N LYS A 75 7.30 10.64 6.02
CA LYS A 75 6.07 11.30 6.46
C LYS A 75 4.96 11.13 5.44
N LEU A 76 5.27 11.34 4.18
CA LEU A 76 4.28 11.21 3.12
C LEU A 76 3.77 9.77 3.05
N LEU A 77 4.69 8.81 3.15
CA LEU A 77 4.33 7.40 3.12
C LEU A 77 3.42 7.04 4.30
N ASN A 78 3.76 7.51 5.49
CA ASN A 78 2.95 7.24 6.67
C ASN A 78 1.55 7.81 6.55
N ASP A 79 1.44 9.01 5.98
CA ASP A 79 0.14 9.63 5.80
C ASP A 79 -0.72 8.80 4.86
N GLU A 80 -0.15 8.32 3.76
CA GLU A 80 -0.87 7.48 2.82
C GLU A 80 -1.24 6.13 3.42
N LEU A 81 -0.30 5.51 4.13
CA LEU A 81 -0.57 4.21 4.75
C LEU A 81 -1.73 4.32 5.72
N ARG A 82 -1.73 5.36 6.53
CA ARG A 82 -2.80 5.58 7.50
C ARG A 82 -4.13 5.76 6.81
N GLU A 83 -4.15 6.57 5.77
CA GLU A 83 -5.38 6.84 5.04
C GLU A 83 -5.94 5.57 4.40
N PHE A 84 -5.10 4.82 3.72
CA PHE A 84 -5.54 3.59 3.06
C PHE A 84 -6.00 2.55 4.07
N ALA A 85 -5.28 2.44 5.18
CA ALA A 85 -5.67 1.49 6.22
C ALA A 85 -7.05 1.83 6.79
N GLN A 86 -7.27 3.11 7.08
CA GLN A 86 -8.54 3.54 7.66
C GLN A 86 -9.70 3.36 6.71
N GLU A 87 -9.46 3.40 5.41
CA GLU A 87 -10.50 3.23 4.41
C GLU A 87 -10.80 1.76 4.11
N SER A 88 -9.96 0.86 4.58
CA SER A 88 -10.14 -0.56 4.31
C SER A 88 -11.30 -1.13 5.13
N ASP A 89 -12.06 -2.01 4.50
CA ASP A 89 -13.13 -2.73 5.21
C ASP A 89 -12.59 -3.58 6.36
N TYR A 90 -11.31 -3.90 6.32
CA TYR A 90 -10.68 -4.74 7.34
C TYR A 90 -10.01 -3.95 8.45
N TYR A 91 -10.11 -2.62 8.41
CA TYR A 91 -9.48 -1.80 9.43
C TYR A 91 -10.08 -2.06 10.81
N HIS A 92 -11.40 -2.14 10.85
CA HIS A 92 -12.11 -2.42 12.08
C HIS A 92 -12.50 -3.88 12.15
N ASN A 93 -12.40 -4.45 13.33
CA ASN A 93 -12.84 -5.80 13.58
C ASN A 93 -13.98 -5.75 14.61
N PRO A 94 -14.99 -6.62 14.47
CA PRO A 94 -16.12 -6.58 15.39
C PRO A 94 -15.74 -6.68 16.87
N THR A 95 -14.58 -7.24 17.19
CA THR A 95 -14.14 -7.38 18.57
C THR A 95 -13.32 -6.21 19.06
N ASP A 96 -13.04 -5.21 18.22
CA ASP A 96 -12.17 -4.10 18.60
C ASP A 96 -12.71 -3.35 19.82
N SER A 97 -14.01 -3.10 19.84
CA SER A 97 -14.59 -2.35 20.96
C SER A 97 -14.48 -3.11 22.27
N ASN A 98 -14.59 -4.43 22.23
CA ASN A 98 -14.42 -5.25 23.44
C ASN A 98 -12.98 -5.22 23.91
N ALA A 99 -12.05 -5.32 22.99
CA ALA A 99 -10.64 -5.27 23.34
C ALA A 99 -10.29 -3.92 23.95
N GLY A 100 -10.87 -2.86 23.45
CA GLY A 100 -10.59 -1.53 23.95
C GLY A 100 -11.12 -1.28 25.35
N ARG A 101 -11.98 -2.14 25.86
CA ARG A 101 -12.55 -1.99 27.19
C ARG A 101 -11.85 -2.80 28.24
N ALA A 102 -11.03 -3.68 27.82
CA ALA A 102 -10.37 -4.62 28.73
C ALA A 102 -9.37 -3.94 29.68
#